data_4812ab23a0211e888ac0309a91636aed
#
_entry.id   4812ab23a0211e888ac0309a91636aed
#
_cell.length_a   1.000
_cell.length_b   1.000
_cell.length_c   1.000
_cell.angle_alpha   90.00
_cell.angle_beta   90.00
_cell.angle_gamma   90.00
#
_symmetry.space_group_name_H-M   'P 1'
#
loop_
_entity.id
_entity.type
_entity.pdbx_description
1 polymer ?
#
loop_
_entity_poly.entity_id
_entity_poly.type
_entity_poly.pdbx_seq_one_letter_code
_entity_poly.pdbx_strand_id
1 'polypeptide(L)'
;MLQKTEFIWFDGKLVPWDQAQVHVLAHGLHYGTGVFEGIRAYACPDGSSAVFRLPEHSKRLVNSAKILGINMPYTCLLYTSPSPR
;
A
#
# COMPACT_ATOMS: atom_id res chain seq x y z
N MET A 1 -8.63 -16.55 2.33
CA MET A 1 -8.75 -15.95 3.67
C MET A 1 -7.55 -15.05 3.96
N LEU A 2 -7.79 -13.89 4.50
CA LEU A 2 -6.72 -12.98 4.86
C LEU A 2 -6.03 -13.43 6.13
N GLN A 3 -4.71 -13.35 6.13
CA GLN A 3 -3.90 -13.66 7.29
C GLN A 3 -3.68 -12.39 8.09
N LYS A 4 -4.09 -12.40 9.35
CA LYS A 4 -3.99 -11.25 10.23
C LYS A 4 -2.51 -10.98 10.57
N THR A 5 -2.11 -9.73 10.48
CA THR A 5 -0.80 -9.27 10.92
C THR A 5 -0.93 -8.48 12.22
N GLU A 6 0.20 -8.24 12.90
CA GLU A 6 0.19 -7.45 14.12
C GLU A 6 -0.10 -5.98 13.83
N PHE A 7 0.54 -5.44 12.79
CA PHE A 7 0.40 -4.03 12.40
C PHE A 7 0.09 -3.88 10.93
N ILE A 8 -0.54 -2.76 10.59
CA ILE A 8 -0.77 -2.31 9.22
C ILE A 8 -0.26 -0.88 9.11
N TRP A 9 0.46 -0.58 8.01
CA TRP A 9 0.79 0.81 7.70
C TRP A 9 -0.49 1.49 7.21
N PHE A 10 -0.91 2.52 7.93
CA PHE A 10 -2.19 3.16 7.69
C PHE A 10 -2.06 4.66 7.94
N ASP A 11 -2.33 5.45 6.93
CA ASP A 11 -2.35 6.91 7.02
C ASP A 11 -1.04 7.47 7.59
N GLY A 12 0.08 6.95 7.10
CA GLY A 12 1.41 7.47 7.46
C GLY A 12 2.05 6.87 8.70
N LYS A 13 1.42 5.88 9.31
CA LYS A 13 1.99 5.25 10.53
C LYS A 13 1.57 3.79 10.63
N LEU A 14 2.26 3.04 11.48
CA LEU A 14 1.87 1.68 11.81
C LEU A 14 0.80 1.71 12.89
N VAL A 15 -0.30 1.04 12.65
CA VAL A 15 -1.39 0.88 13.62
C VAL A 15 -1.67 -0.60 13.84
N PRO A 16 -2.19 -0.99 15.01
CA PRO A 16 -2.62 -2.36 15.24
C PRO A 16 -3.68 -2.79 14.21
N TRP A 17 -3.69 -4.07 13.88
CA TRP A 17 -4.59 -4.62 12.88
C TRP A 17 -6.04 -4.15 13.05
N ASP A 18 -6.57 -4.24 14.26
CA ASP A 18 -7.98 -3.92 14.51
C ASP A 18 -8.30 -2.43 14.43
N GLN A 19 -7.29 -1.57 14.42
CA GLN A 19 -7.47 -0.12 14.33
C GLN A 19 -7.34 0.42 12.91
N ALA A 20 -6.97 -0.42 11.95
CA ALA A 20 -6.90 -0.03 10.54
C ALA A 20 -8.30 -0.07 9.93
N GLN A 21 -9.09 0.96 10.21
CA GLN A 21 -10.51 1.03 9.83
C GLN A 21 -10.80 2.33 9.09
N VAL A 22 -11.79 2.28 8.21
CA VAL A 22 -12.31 3.46 7.53
C VAL A 22 -13.80 3.59 7.84
N HIS A 23 -14.27 4.81 7.83
CA HIS A 23 -15.69 5.07 8.07
C HIS A 23 -16.52 4.58 6.88
N VAL A 24 -17.71 4.05 7.15
CA VAL A 24 -18.60 3.53 6.09
C VAL A 24 -19.00 4.62 5.11
N LEU A 25 -18.95 5.89 5.50
CA LEU A 25 -19.24 7.02 4.63
C LEU A 25 -18.02 7.56 3.91
N ALA A 26 -16.87 6.88 3.99
CA ALA A 26 -15.69 7.31 3.24
C ALA A 26 -16.01 7.41 1.75
N HIS A 27 -15.57 8.51 1.12
CA HIS A 27 -15.93 8.84 -0.25
C HIS A 27 -15.53 7.73 -1.24
N GLY A 28 -14.34 7.14 -1.05
CA GLY A 28 -13.86 6.09 -1.93
C GLY A 28 -14.73 4.83 -1.94
N LEU A 29 -15.42 4.53 -0.84
CA LEU A 29 -16.29 3.36 -0.76
C LEU A 29 -17.58 3.55 -1.55
N HIS A 30 -18.09 4.77 -1.63
CA HIS A 30 -19.36 5.06 -2.28
C HIS A 30 -19.21 5.45 -3.74
N TYR A 31 -18.10 6.10 -4.09
CA TYR A 31 -17.95 6.72 -5.41
C TYR A 31 -16.77 6.16 -6.20
N GLY A 32 -16.09 5.15 -5.68
CA GLY A 32 -14.99 4.53 -6.39
C GLY A 32 -13.80 5.45 -6.63
N THR A 33 -13.60 6.45 -5.78
CA THR A 33 -12.52 7.44 -5.92
C THR A 33 -11.25 7.01 -5.20
N GLY A 34 -10.90 5.74 -5.31
CA GLY A 34 -9.69 5.19 -4.73
C GLY A 34 -8.83 4.54 -5.81
N VAL A 35 -7.54 4.39 -5.51
CA VAL A 35 -6.61 3.65 -6.35
C VAL A 35 -5.89 2.63 -5.49
N PHE A 36 -5.47 1.52 -6.12
CA PHE A 36 -4.76 0.46 -5.41
C PHE A 36 -3.76 -0.20 -6.33
N GLU A 37 -2.83 -0.95 -5.72
CA GLU A 37 -1.85 -1.76 -6.43
C GLU A 37 -1.80 -3.15 -5.81
N GLY A 38 -1.64 -4.15 -6.65
CA GLY A 38 -1.42 -5.52 -6.18
C GLY A 38 0.08 -5.81 -6.15
N ILE A 39 0.67 -5.82 -4.97
CA ILE A 39 2.10 -6.01 -4.78
C ILE A 39 2.31 -7.30 -4.00
N ARG A 40 3.29 -8.10 -4.45
CA ARG A 40 3.61 -9.38 -3.81
C ARG A 40 5.05 -9.42 -3.35
N ALA A 41 5.25 -10.03 -2.19
CA ALA A 41 6.55 -10.40 -1.70
C ALA A 41 6.74 -11.91 -1.82
N TYR A 42 7.94 -12.34 -2.15
CA TYR A 42 8.26 -13.75 -2.33
C TYR A 42 9.42 -14.14 -1.43
N ALA A 43 9.34 -15.36 -0.90
CA ALA A 43 10.45 -15.94 -0.16
C ALA A 43 11.58 -16.31 -1.14
N CYS A 44 12.81 -15.96 -0.77
CA CYS A 44 13.99 -16.28 -1.57
C CYS A 44 14.70 -17.50 -1.01
N PRO A 45 15.50 -18.22 -1.84
CA PRO A 45 16.19 -19.43 -1.37
C PRO A 45 17.16 -19.19 -0.21
N ASP A 46 17.68 -17.96 -0.07
CA ASP A 46 18.62 -17.62 0.99
C ASP A 46 17.94 -17.26 2.33
N GLY A 47 16.62 -17.42 2.44
CA GLY A 47 15.85 -17.08 3.63
C GLY A 47 15.36 -15.65 3.70
N SER A 48 15.74 -14.81 2.76
CA SER A 48 15.24 -13.43 2.68
C SER A 48 13.90 -13.38 1.95
N SER A 49 13.31 -12.19 1.89
CA SER A 49 12.11 -11.92 1.09
C SER A 49 12.39 -10.80 0.10
N ALA A 50 11.70 -10.84 -1.02
CA ALA A 50 11.83 -9.81 -2.04
C ALA A 50 10.45 -9.40 -2.54
N VAL A 51 10.26 -8.10 -2.77
CA VAL A 51 9.05 -7.58 -3.38
C VAL A 51 9.27 -7.48 -4.88
N PHE A 52 8.40 -8.13 -5.66
CA PHE A 52 8.53 -8.18 -7.10
C PHE A 52 8.20 -6.82 -7.70
N ARG A 53 9.16 -6.21 -8.38
CA ARG A 53 8.99 -4.97 -9.14
C ARG A 53 8.38 -3.82 -8.33
N LEU A 54 8.84 -3.63 -7.10
CA LEU A 54 8.33 -2.58 -6.23
C LEU A 54 8.40 -1.18 -6.86
N PRO A 55 9.52 -0.78 -7.50
CA PRO A 55 9.57 0.56 -8.12
C PRO A 55 8.50 0.77 -9.18
N GLU A 56 8.24 -0.24 -10.02
CA GLU A 56 7.22 -0.16 -11.06
C GLU A 56 5.81 -0.06 -10.47
N HIS A 57 5.53 -0.85 -9.43
CA HIS A 57 4.24 -0.79 -8.74
C HIS A 57 4.03 0.58 -8.08
N SER A 58 5.03 1.10 -7.43
CA SER A 58 4.94 2.42 -6.78
C SER A 58 4.69 3.52 -7.79
N LYS A 59 5.41 3.49 -8.91
CA LYS A 59 5.24 4.46 -9.98
C LYS A 59 3.83 4.39 -10.59
N ARG A 60 3.32 3.18 -10.81
CA ARG A 60 1.99 2.98 -11.35
C ARG A 60 0.90 3.47 -10.39
N LEU A 61 1.08 3.25 -9.08
CA LEU A 61 0.16 3.76 -8.07
C LEU A 61 0.08 5.29 -8.10
N VAL A 62 1.23 5.97 -8.16
CA VAL A 62 1.28 7.42 -8.23
C VAL A 62 0.61 7.92 -9.50
N ASN A 63 0.84 7.26 -10.64
CA ASN A 63 0.21 7.64 -11.90
C ASN A 63 -1.31 7.44 -11.85
N SER A 64 -1.77 6.36 -11.24
CA SER A 64 -3.20 6.11 -11.06
C SER A 64 -3.84 7.20 -10.19
N ALA A 65 -3.16 7.62 -9.14
CA ALA A 65 -3.63 8.71 -8.28
C ALA A 65 -3.75 10.02 -9.08
N LYS A 66 -2.78 10.31 -9.94
CA LYS A 66 -2.82 11.52 -10.79
C LYS A 66 -4.01 11.51 -11.72
N ILE A 67 -4.36 10.38 -12.30
CA ILE A 67 -5.50 10.26 -13.21
C ILE A 67 -6.80 10.62 -12.51
N LEU A 68 -6.95 10.23 -11.25
CA LEU A 68 -8.14 10.56 -10.45
C LEU A 68 -8.05 11.90 -9.74
N GLY A 69 -6.95 12.64 -9.89
CA GLY A 69 -6.75 13.90 -9.19
C GLY A 69 -6.46 13.77 -7.71
N ILE A 70 -6.02 12.61 -7.25
CA ILE A 70 -5.66 12.40 -5.85
C ILE A 70 -4.27 12.97 -5.61
N ASN A 71 -4.15 13.83 -4.60
CA ASN A 71 -2.89 14.41 -4.22
C ASN A 71 -2.11 13.43 -3.33
N MET A 72 -1.00 12.92 -3.85
CA MET A 72 -0.19 11.92 -3.17
C MET A 72 0.79 12.61 -2.23
N PRO A 73 0.68 12.45 -0.90
CA PRO A 73 1.55 13.16 0.05
C PRO A 73 2.95 12.56 0.17
N TYR A 74 3.21 11.42 -0.49
CA TYR A 74 4.48 10.71 -0.39
C TYR A 74 5.15 10.64 -1.76
N THR A 75 6.48 10.56 -1.76
CA THR A 75 7.26 10.43 -2.99
C THR A 75 7.38 8.95 -3.40
N CYS A 76 7.73 8.72 -4.67
CA CYS A 76 8.03 7.36 -5.13
C CYS A 76 9.19 6.75 -4.36
N LEU A 77 10.14 7.57 -3.92
CA LEU A 77 11.29 7.07 -3.17
C LEU A 77 10.84 6.43 -1.85
N LEU A 78 9.89 7.01 -1.15
CA LEU A 78 9.36 6.43 0.09
C LEU A 78 8.75 5.06 -0.18
N TYR A 79 7.98 4.92 -1.26
CA TYR A 79 7.30 3.66 -1.59
C TYR A 79 8.24 2.61 -2.14
N THR A 80 9.41 3.00 -2.65
CA THR A 80 10.40 2.04 -3.18
C THR A 80 11.47 1.66 -2.16
N SER A 81 11.48 2.28 -0.99
CA SER A 81 12.42 1.91 0.07
C SER A 81 12.15 0.47 0.53
N PRO A 82 13.19 -0.28 0.91
CA PRO A 82 12.98 -1.62 1.44
C PRO A 82 12.08 -1.55 2.66
N SER A 83 10.99 -2.32 2.63
CA SER A 83 10.11 -2.41 3.78
C SER A 83 10.63 -3.45 4.77
N PRO A 84 10.42 -3.26 6.07
CA PRO A 84 10.61 -4.31 7.04
C PRO A 84 9.70 -5.49 6.68
N ARG A 85 10.25 -6.66 6.71
CA ARG A 85 9.51 -7.86 6.30
C ARG A 85 9.23 -8.75 7.46
#